data_e6e9ae43f0214a73e19cf12b5467c423
#
_entry.id   e6e9ae43f0214a73e19cf12b5467c423
#
_cell.length_a   1.000
_cell.length_b   1.000
_cell.length_c   1.000
_cell.angle_alpha   90.00
_cell.angle_beta   90.00
_cell.angle_gamma   90.00
#
_symmetry.space_group_name_H-M   'P 1'
#
loop_
_entity.id
_entity.type
_entity.pdbx_description
1 polymer ?
#
loop_
_entity_poly.entity_id
_entity_poly.type
_entity_poly.pdbx_seq_one_letter_code
_entity_poly.pdbx_strand_id
1 'polypeptide(L)'
;MWIWPVPSSTLMNYLPSNLQFKDGIAFIGQTSLLDIAKKYGTPLYVYDWEHLKDNIDHFTNAFGEDTYFRYAAKAFICKALVKELDKNGWGVDVVSGGEMATVQAVTGTLENSLFNGTFKHKDEIEFFMQHNGGHISVDNRFEIPMLEEAAEKLGRKQPVIMRINLDVGAETHPMVLTSGYDQQFGISIGFAEEALQQIYNSPSLTVFWSPCTYWSRXX
;
A
#
# COMPACT_ATOMS: atom_id res chain seq x y z
N MET A 1 -12.74 -22.90 -31.36
CA MET A 1 -13.09 -22.61 -29.96
C MET A 1 -12.04 -23.29 -29.06
N TRP A 2 -11.16 -22.51 -28.42
CA TRP A 2 -10.17 -23.07 -27.50
C TRP A 2 -10.87 -23.40 -26.20
N ILE A 3 -11.03 -24.70 -25.92
CA ILE A 3 -11.53 -25.15 -24.63
C ILE A 3 -10.27 -25.35 -23.77
N TRP A 4 -10.07 -24.49 -22.80
CA TRP A 4 -8.97 -24.65 -21.83
C TRP A 4 -9.24 -25.93 -21.05
N PRO A 5 -8.30 -26.87 -21.00
CA PRO A 5 -8.55 -28.09 -20.20
C PRO A 5 -8.79 -27.71 -18.73
N VAL A 6 -9.80 -28.33 -18.14
CA VAL A 6 -10.06 -28.17 -16.69
C VAL A 6 -8.75 -28.50 -15.94
N PRO A 7 -8.28 -27.62 -15.06
CA PRO A 7 -7.05 -27.89 -14.33
C PRO A 7 -7.08 -29.22 -13.59
N SER A 8 -5.95 -29.89 -13.49
CA SER A 8 -5.83 -31.09 -12.68
C SER A 8 -6.18 -30.79 -11.22
N SER A 9 -6.55 -31.80 -10.45
CA SER A 9 -6.87 -31.64 -9.03
C SER A 9 -5.76 -30.94 -8.24
N THR A 10 -4.50 -31.15 -8.63
CA THR A 10 -3.35 -30.49 -8.01
C THR A 10 -3.36 -28.98 -8.27
N LEU A 11 -3.68 -28.57 -9.51
CA LEU A 11 -3.76 -27.14 -9.88
C LEU A 11 -4.94 -26.43 -9.24
N MET A 12 -6.04 -27.17 -9.00
CA MET A 12 -7.25 -26.60 -8.38
C MET A 12 -6.98 -26.04 -6.98
N ASN A 13 -5.99 -26.61 -6.26
CA ASN A 13 -5.64 -26.12 -4.92
C ASN A 13 -4.98 -24.72 -4.90
N TYR A 14 -4.51 -24.26 -6.07
CA TYR A 14 -3.87 -22.94 -6.20
C TYR A 14 -4.79 -21.89 -6.81
N LEU A 15 -6.01 -22.28 -7.18
CA LEU A 15 -7.00 -21.35 -7.74
C LEU A 15 -7.82 -20.70 -6.60
N PRO A 16 -8.32 -19.48 -6.80
CA PRO A 16 -9.21 -18.85 -5.82
C PRO A 16 -10.39 -19.79 -5.47
N SER A 17 -10.76 -19.83 -4.22
CA SER A 17 -11.82 -20.73 -3.71
C SER A 17 -13.18 -20.50 -4.36
N ASN A 18 -13.42 -19.28 -4.84
CA ASN A 18 -14.66 -18.86 -5.50
C ASN A 18 -14.65 -19.05 -7.02
N LEU A 19 -13.52 -19.54 -7.58
CA LEU A 19 -13.44 -19.90 -9.00
C LEU A 19 -13.98 -21.32 -9.20
N GLN A 20 -14.97 -21.46 -10.04
CA GLN A 20 -15.62 -22.74 -10.33
C GLN A 20 -15.59 -23.04 -11.82
N PHE A 21 -15.64 -24.31 -12.18
CA PHE A 21 -15.74 -24.75 -13.57
C PHE A 21 -17.04 -25.50 -13.78
N LYS A 22 -17.86 -25.06 -14.75
CA LYS A 22 -19.11 -25.72 -15.16
C LYS A 22 -19.05 -25.91 -16.68
N ASP A 23 -19.08 -27.14 -17.11
CA ASP A 23 -19.00 -27.52 -18.54
C ASP A 23 -17.80 -26.89 -19.27
N GLY A 24 -16.63 -26.84 -18.59
CA GLY A 24 -15.39 -26.30 -19.16
C GLY A 24 -15.31 -24.78 -19.16
N ILE A 25 -16.31 -24.07 -18.62
CA ILE A 25 -16.34 -22.63 -18.53
C ILE A 25 -16.03 -22.21 -17.08
N ALA A 26 -15.15 -21.23 -16.92
CA ALA A 26 -14.79 -20.68 -15.62
C ALA A 26 -15.83 -19.64 -15.16
N PHE A 27 -16.20 -19.72 -13.89
CA PHE A 27 -17.14 -18.80 -13.22
C PHE A 27 -16.49 -18.22 -11.96
N ILE A 28 -16.76 -16.96 -11.69
CA ILE A 28 -16.53 -16.35 -10.37
C ILE A 28 -17.92 -16.05 -9.79
N GLY A 29 -18.27 -16.71 -8.69
CA GLY A 29 -19.63 -16.67 -8.18
C GLY A 29 -20.62 -17.19 -9.21
N GLN A 30 -21.57 -16.35 -9.61
CA GLN A 30 -22.58 -16.69 -10.62
C GLN A 30 -22.20 -16.16 -12.01
N THR A 31 -21.04 -15.52 -12.18
CA THR A 31 -20.68 -14.82 -13.41
C THR A 31 -19.70 -15.63 -14.26
N SER A 32 -20.09 -15.90 -15.51
CA SER A 32 -19.25 -16.59 -16.50
C SER A 32 -18.13 -15.66 -16.97
N LEU A 33 -16.87 -16.09 -16.84
CA LEU A 33 -15.73 -15.32 -17.36
C LEU A 33 -15.76 -15.24 -18.89
N LEU A 34 -16.34 -16.23 -19.55
CA LEU A 34 -16.53 -16.22 -21.02
C LEU A 34 -17.49 -15.09 -21.43
N ASP A 35 -18.57 -14.89 -20.68
CA ASP A 35 -19.55 -13.85 -20.99
C ASP A 35 -18.99 -12.45 -20.68
N ILE A 36 -18.20 -12.31 -19.62
CA ILE A 36 -17.46 -11.08 -19.34
C ILE A 36 -16.51 -10.76 -20.52
N ALA A 37 -15.73 -11.75 -20.97
CA ALA A 37 -14.80 -11.57 -22.08
C ALA A 37 -15.53 -11.19 -23.39
N LYS A 38 -16.69 -11.81 -23.67
CA LYS A 38 -17.51 -11.45 -24.83
C LYS A 38 -18.05 -10.02 -24.75
N LYS A 39 -18.44 -9.60 -23.56
CA LYS A 39 -19.08 -8.28 -23.35
C LYS A 39 -18.05 -7.13 -23.36
N TYR A 40 -16.89 -7.34 -22.75
CA TYR A 40 -15.89 -6.26 -22.51
C TYR A 40 -14.62 -6.41 -23.34
N GLY A 41 -14.42 -7.54 -24.01
CA GLY A 41 -13.21 -7.84 -24.77
C GLY A 41 -12.09 -8.44 -23.91
N THR A 42 -10.96 -8.74 -24.55
CA THR A 42 -9.74 -9.26 -23.92
C THR A 42 -8.54 -8.53 -24.52
N PRO A 43 -7.45 -8.33 -23.78
CA PRO A 43 -7.19 -8.77 -22.40
C PRO A 43 -7.99 -7.94 -21.38
N LEU A 44 -8.25 -8.52 -20.20
CA LEU A 44 -9.18 -7.95 -19.24
C LEU A 44 -8.80 -8.40 -17.82
N TYR A 45 -8.75 -7.46 -16.88
CA TYR A 45 -8.65 -7.76 -15.45
C TYR A 45 -10.04 -7.89 -14.86
N VAL A 46 -10.27 -8.94 -14.09
CA VAL A 46 -11.56 -9.19 -13.42
C VAL A 46 -11.31 -9.24 -11.92
N TYR A 47 -11.99 -8.39 -11.17
CA TYR A 47 -11.91 -8.34 -9.71
C TYR A 47 -13.19 -8.88 -9.10
N ASP A 48 -13.05 -9.84 -8.22
CA ASP A 48 -14.18 -10.37 -7.45
C ASP A 48 -14.42 -9.47 -6.24
N TRP A 49 -15.50 -8.71 -6.30
CA TRP A 49 -15.81 -7.70 -5.29
C TRP A 49 -16.24 -8.33 -3.96
N GLU A 50 -16.97 -9.44 -3.99
CA GLU A 50 -17.38 -10.13 -2.76
C GLU A 50 -16.15 -10.71 -2.04
N HIS A 51 -15.28 -11.38 -2.79
CA HIS A 51 -14.05 -11.93 -2.22
C HIS A 51 -13.14 -10.84 -1.64
N LEU A 52 -13.11 -9.65 -2.27
CA LEU A 52 -12.36 -8.51 -1.75
C LEU A 52 -12.92 -8.07 -0.38
N LYS A 53 -14.24 -7.96 -0.26
CA LYS A 53 -14.89 -7.60 1.01
C LYS A 53 -14.63 -8.67 2.09
N ASP A 54 -14.77 -9.94 1.72
CA ASP A 54 -14.48 -11.06 2.63
C ASP A 54 -13.05 -10.98 3.18
N ASN A 55 -12.08 -10.59 2.33
CA ASN A 55 -10.68 -10.43 2.77
C ASN A 55 -10.53 -9.26 3.75
N ILE A 56 -11.19 -8.12 3.49
CA ILE A 56 -11.18 -6.97 4.43
C ILE A 56 -11.72 -7.42 5.80
N ASP A 57 -12.88 -8.07 5.80
CA ASP A 57 -13.51 -8.58 7.02
C ASP A 57 -12.62 -9.60 7.73
N HIS A 58 -11.99 -10.49 6.96
CA HIS A 58 -11.11 -11.53 7.50
C HIS A 58 -9.91 -10.92 8.24
N PHE A 59 -9.24 -9.95 7.62
CA PHE A 59 -8.11 -9.25 8.27
C PHE A 59 -8.58 -8.47 9.49
N THR A 60 -9.68 -7.73 9.38
CA THR A 60 -10.22 -6.94 10.49
C THR A 60 -10.54 -7.85 11.69
N ASN A 61 -11.21 -8.97 11.44
CA ASN A 61 -11.58 -9.92 12.50
C ASN A 61 -10.35 -10.62 13.12
N ALA A 62 -9.34 -10.93 12.29
CA ALA A 62 -8.14 -11.65 12.76
C ALA A 62 -7.27 -10.79 13.68
N PHE A 63 -7.17 -9.49 13.41
CA PHE A 63 -6.26 -8.59 14.14
C PHE A 63 -6.98 -7.71 15.18
N GLY A 64 -8.30 -7.58 15.07
CA GLY A 64 -9.12 -6.85 16.03
C GLY A 64 -9.21 -5.34 15.80
N GLU A 65 -10.13 -4.72 16.55
CA GLU A 65 -10.53 -3.32 16.38
C GLU A 65 -9.43 -2.30 16.72
N ASP A 66 -8.44 -2.69 17.51
CA ASP A 66 -7.34 -1.81 17.92
C ASP A 66 -6.22 -1.74 16.86
N THR A 67 -6.43 -2.34 15.69
CA THR A 67 -5.44 -2.41 14.62
C THR A 67 -5.69 -1.35 13.55
N TYR A 68 -4.64 -0.63 13.19
CA TYR A 68 -4.65 0.33 12.10
C TYR A 68 -4.27 -0.37 10.80
N PHE A 69 -5.25 -0.56 9.93
CA PHE A 69 -5.03 -1.19 8.62
C PHE A 69 -4.74 -0.13 7.57
N ARG A 70 -3.76 -0.41 6.72
CA ARG A 70 -3.49 0.38 5.52
C ARG A 70 -3.27 -0.53 4.33
N TYR A 71 -4.06 -0.31 3.30
CA TYR A 71 -3.97 -1.07 2.04
C TYR A 71 -2.85 -0.46 1.17
N ALA A 72 -1.97 -1.31 0.63
CA ALA A 72 -0.86 -0.87 -0.23
C ALA A 72 -1.38 -0.61 -1.65
N ALA A 73 -1.56 0.67 -2.01
CA ALA A 73 -2.12 1.11 -3.28
C ALA A 73 -1.33 0.64 -4.50
N LYS A 74 -0.02 0.43 -4.35
CA LYS A 74 0.86 -0.04 -5.42
C LYS A 74 0.43 -1.38 -6.02
N ALA A 75 -0.33 -2.19 -5.29
CA ALA A 75 -0.85 -3.46 -5.79
C ALA A 75 -1.96 -3.24 -6.82
N PHE A 76 -2.89 -2.35 -6.51
CA PHE A 76 -3.99 -1.94 -7.37
C PHE A 76 -4.76 -0.82 -6.67
N ILE A 77 -5.16 0.20 -7.40
CA ILE A 77 -6.03 1.23 -6.83
C ILE A 77 -7.09 1.68 -7.84
N CYS A 78 -8.32 1.85 -7.35
CA CYS A 78 -9.41 2.52 -8.06
C CYS A 78 -10.37 3.14 -7.03
N LYS A 79 -11.19 4.08 -7.48
CA LYS A 79 -12.12 4.80 -6.59
C LYS A 79 -13.10 3.87 -5.85
N ALA A 80 -13.55 2.79 -6.50
CA ALA A 80 -14.46 1.83 -5.87
C ALA A 80 -13.77 1.12 -4.69
N LEU A 81 -12.51 0.71 -4.87
CA LEU A 81 -11.73 0.08 -3.81
C LEU A 81 -11.51 1.05 -2.64
N VAL A 82 -11.06 2.29 -2.94
CA VAL A 82 -10.84 3.30 -1.89
C VAL A 82 -12.12 3.53 -1.08
N LYS A 83 -13.27 3.60 -1.76
CA LYS A 83 -14.57 3.77 -1.08
C LYS A 83 -14.88 2.61 -0.12
N GLU A 84 -14.56 1.38 -0.52
CA GLU A 84 -14.79 0.20 0.34
C GLU A 84 -13.82 0.20 1.53
N LEU A 85 -12.55 0.54 1.30
CA LEU A 85 -11.55 0.65 2.38
C LEU A 85 -11.95 1.72 3.40
N ASP A 86 -12.30 2.91 2.91
CA ASP A 86 -12.72 4.05 3.76
C ASP A 86 -13.94 3.70 4.61
N LYS A 87 -14.94 3.05 4.01
CA LYS A 87 -16.17 2.58 4.70
C LYS A 87 -15.82 1.65 5.88
N ASN A 88 -14.75 0.87 5.75
CA ASN A 88 -14.30 -0.08 6.78
C ASN A 88 -13.22 0.52 7.70
N GLY A 89 -12.95 1.82 7.62
CA GLY A 89 -11.97 2.50 8.46
C GLY A 89 -10.51 2.22 8.09
N TRP A 90 -10.27 1.59 6.94
CA TRP A 90 -8.90 1.30 6.48
C TRP A 90 -8.30 2.53 5.80
N GLY A 91 -7.05 2.82 6.11
CA GLY A 91 -6.26 3.83 5.39
C GLY A 91 -5.62 3.26 4.13
N VAL A 92 -4.83 4.10 3.47
CA VAL A 92 -4.13 3.71 2.24
C VAL A 92 -2.65 4.07 2.34
N ASP A 93 -1.80 3.12 2.01
CA ASP A 93 -0.35 3.34 1.82
C ASP A 93 -0.15 3.71 0.35
N VAL A 94 0.19 4.98 0.10
CA VAL A 94 0.32 5.56 -1.24
C VAL A 94 1.79 5.84 -1.57
N VAL A 95 2.18 5.61 -2.83
CA VAL A 95 3.56 5.80 -3.27
C VAL A 95 3.69 6.77 -4.47
N SER A 96 2.59 7.40 -4.88
CA SER A 96 2.61 8.33 -6.03
C SER A 96 1.49 9.35 -5.94
N GLY A 97 1.68 10.46 -6.64
CA GLY A 97 0.67 11.52 -6.77
C GLY A 97 -0.65 11.02 -7.37
N GLY A 98 -0.59 10.07 -8.32
CA GLY A 98 -1.80 9.48 -8.91
C GLY A 98 -2.63 8.69 -7.91
N GLU A 99 -1.95 7.91 -7.03
CA GLU A 99 -2.61 7.19 -5.96
C GLU A 99 -3.23 8.15 -4.94
N MET A 100 -2.48 9.19 -4.54
CA MET A 100 -2.97 10.25 -3.63
C MET A 100 -4.22 10.93 -4.19
N ALA A 101 -4.18 11.32 -5.49
CA ALA A 101 -5.32 11.96 -6.16
C ALA A 101 -6.55 11.05 -6.18
N THR A 102 -6.35 9.73 -6.34
CA THR A 102 -7.44 8.74 -6.32
C THR A 102 -8.08 8.67 -4.93
N VAL A 103 -7.26 8.62 -3.87
CA VAL A 103 -7.75 8.60 -2.48
C VAL A 103 -8.48 9.90 -2.18
N GLN A 104 -7.83 11.04 -2.43
CA GLN A 104 -8.38 12.37 -2.14
C GLN A 104 -9.72 12.60 -2.86
N ALA A 105 -9.85 12.13 -4.11
CA ALA A 105 -11.08 12.27 -4.90
C ALA A 105 -12.27 11.48 -4.32
N VAL A 106 -12.02 10.52 -3.42
CA VAL A 106 -13.07 9.71 -2.79
C VAL A 106 -13.36 10.19 -1.37
N THR A 107 -12.30 10.41 -0.58
CA THR A 107 -12.40 10.69 0.85
C THR A 107 -12.42 12.19 1.18
N GLY A 108 -11.96 13.04 0.25
CA GLY A 108 -11.81 14.48 0.47
C GLY A 108 -10.53 14.84 1.22
N THR A 109 -9.78 13.89 1.73
CA THR A 109 -8.60 14.10 2.58
C THR A 109 -7.59 12.96 2.38
N LEU A 110 -6.36 13.14 2.89
CA LEU A 110 -5.34 12.09 2.94
C LEU A 110 -4.98 11.72 4.39
N GLU A 111 -5.84 12.09 5.34
CA GLU A 111 -5.59 11.95 6.79
C GLU A 111 -5.27 10.50 7.20
N ASN A 112 -5.98 9.53 6.63
CA ASN A 112 -5.75 8.11 6.91
C ASN A 112 -4.69 7.47 6.00
N SER A 113 -3.93 8.29 5.25
CA SER A 113 -2.92 7.77 4.32
C SER A 113 -1.52 7.81 4.92
N LEU A 114 -0.68 6.91 4.45
CA LEU A 114 0.76 6.91 4.65
C LEU A 114 1.42 7.15 3.29
N PHE A 115 2.19 8.23 3.15
CA PHE A 115 2.97 8.46 1.93
C PHE A 115 4.31 7.74 2.06
N ASN A 116 4.48 6.72 1.26
CA ASN A 116 5.64 5.85 1.26
C ASN A 116 6.45 6.03 -0.05
N GLY A 117 7.56 5.34 -0.17
CA GLY A 117 8.37 5.33 -1.39
C GLY A 117 9.78 5.87 -1.16
N THR A 118 10.72 5.36 -1.95
CA THR A 118 12.14 5.68 -1.85
C THR A 118 12.51 7.03 -2.44
N PHE A 119 11.63 7.58 -3.27
CA PHE A 119 11.83 8.89 -3.90
C PHE A 119 10.49 9.62 -3.91
N LYS A 120 10.47 10.79 -3.30
CA LYS A 120 9.27 11.63 -3.22
C LYS A 120 9.54 12.96 -3.89
N HIS A 121 8.72 13.33 -4.87
CA HIS A 121 8.80 14.65 -5.50
C HIS A 121 8.28 15.74 -4.57
N LYS A 122 8.86 16.93 -4.67
CA LYS A 122 8.47 18.07 -3.82
C LYS A 122 6.99 18.42 -3.97
N ASP A 123 6.47 18.39 -5.18
CA ASP A 123 5.06 18.68 -5.46
C ASP A 123 4.13 17.60 -4.89
N GLU A 124 4.56 16.35 -4.84
CA GLU A 124 3.81 15.25 -4.20
C GLU A 124 3.77 15.44 -2.68
N ILE A 125 4.90 15.83 -2.07
CA ILE A 125 4.99 16.15 -0.63
C ILE A 125 4.03 17.29 -0.30
N GLU A 126 4.09 18.38 -1.08
CA GLU A 126 3.20 19.53 -0.89
C GLU A 126 1.72 19.13 -1.06
N PHE A 127 1.40 18.37 -2.12
CA PHE A 127 0.04 17.89 -2.36
C PHE A 127 -0.47 17.07 -1.18
N PHE A 128 0.34 16.12 -0.69
CA PHE A 128 -0.02 15.28 0.45
C PHE A 128 -0.35 16.12 1.67
N MET A 129 0.55 17.06 2.01
CA MET A 129 0.38 17.91 3.19
C MET A 129 -0.81 18.89 3.04
N GLN A 130 -1.05 19.45 1.85
CA GLN A 130 -2.18 20.36 1.56
C GLN A 130 -3.54 19.65 1.76
N HIS A 131 -3.59 18.35 1.56
CA HIS A 131 -4.82 17.57 1.72
C HIS A 131 -4.86 16.81 3.07
N ASN A 132 -4.22 17.39 4.10
CA ASN A 132 -4.19 16.85 5.47
C ASN A 132 -3.57 15.46 5.56
N GLY A 133 -2.54 15.20 4.77
CA GLY A 133 -1.88 13.89 4.76
C GLY A 133 -1.47 13.40 6.15
N GLY A 134 -1.74 12.13 6.46
CA GLY A 134 -1.52 11.56 7.78
C GLY A 134 -0.04 11.42 8.10
N HIS A 135 0.60 10.41 7.58
CA HIS A 135 2.02 10.12 7.88
C HIS A 135 2.85 10.08 6.60
N ILE A 136 4.13 10.49 6.71
CA ILE A 136 5.10 10.34 5.62
C ILE A 136 6.23 9.43 6.12
N SER A 137 6.53 8.38 5.34
CA SER A 137 7.69 7.52 5.60
C SER A 137 8.96 8.24 5.13
N VAL A 138 9.92 8.41 6.03
CA VAL A 138 11.25 8.98 5.70
C VAL A 138 12.16 7.80 5.34
N ASP A 139 12.45 7.66 4.05
CA ASP A 139 13.25 6.55 3.52
C ASP A 139 14.75 6.88 3.46
N ASN A 140 15.09 8.18 3.43
CA ASN A 140 16.47 8.61 3.45
C ASN A 140 16.59 9.99 4.11
N ARG A 141 17.77 10.31 4.63
CA ARG A 141 18.00 11.56 5.38
C ARG A 141 17.89 12.83 4.53
N PHE A 142 18.07 12.71 3.21
CA PHE A 142 17.97 13.86 2.31
C PHE A 142 16.52 14.33 2.10
N GLU A 143 15.53 13.50 2.44
CA GLU A 143 14.12 13.90 2.41
C GLU A 143 13.77 14.86 3.56
N ILE A 144 14.48 14.79 4.69
CA ILE A 144 14.12 15.55 5.90
C ILE A 144 14.03 17.06 5.62
N PRO A 145 15.06 17.71 5.03
CA PRO A 145 14.94 19.14 4.73
C PRO A 145 13.79 19.50 3.77
N MET A 146 13.47 18.62 2.83
CA MET A 146 12.36 18.83 1.89
C MET A 146 11.01 18.78 2.62
N LEU A 147 10.88 17.86 3.57
CA LEU A 147 9.68 17.72 4.39
C LEU A 147 9.52 18.94 5.33
N GLU A 148 10.62 19.40 5.92
CA GLU A 148 10.63 20.60 6.78
C GLU A 148 10.17 21.82 6.00
N GLU A 149 10.80 22.08 4.84
CA GLU A 149 10.44 23.22 3.98
C GLU A 149 8.95 23.21 3.61
N ALA A 150 8.43 22.06 3.20
CA ALA A 150 7.02 21.92 2.82
C ALA A 150 6.09 22.16 4.01
N ALA A 151 6.41 21.59 5.17
CA ALA A 151 5.61 21.71 6.39
C ALA A 151 5.60 23.15 6.90
N GLU A 152 6.77 23.82 6.90
CA GLU A 152 6.90 25.24 7.29
C GLU A 152 6.08 26.15 6.37
N LYS A 153 6.20 25.96 5.06
CA LYS A 153 5.46 26.71 4.05
C LYS A 153 3.95 26.64 4.26
N LEU A 154 3.47 25.49 4.74
CA LEU A 154 2.04 25.24 4.97
C LEU A 154 1.62 25.52 6.42
N GLY A 155 2.56 25.94 7.29
CA GLY A 155 2.27 26.25 8.70
C GLY A 155 1.75 25.05 9.49
N ARG A 156 2.20 23.84 9.16
CA ARG A 156 1.72 22.62 9.81
C ARG A 156 2.87 21.82 10.43
N LYS A 157 2.55 20.97 11.38
CA LYS A 157 3.48 19.99 11.94
C LYS A 157 3.15 18.62 11.35
N GLN A 158 4.09 18.07 10.56
CA GLN A 158 3.84 16.84 9.81
C GLN A 158 4.35 15.61 10.59
N PRO A 159 3.46 14.63 10.89
CA PRO A 159 3.91 13.37 11.46
C PRO A 159 4.69 12.56 10.41
N VAL A 160 5.84 12.04 10.83
CA VAL A 160 6.71 11.21 9.98
C VAL A 160 7.02 9.88 10.66
N ILE A 161 7.21 8.84 9.87
CA ILE A 161 7.65 7.51 10.30
C ILE A 161 9.03 7.28 9.70
N MET A 162 10.03 7.04 10.54
CA MET A 162 11.38 6.80 10.05
C MET A 162 11.54 5.32 9.66
N ARG A 163 11.86 5.07 8.40
CA ARG A 163 12.11 3.72 7.90
C ARG A 163 13.59 3.40 8.06
N ILE A 164 13.90 2.42 8.91
CA ILE A 164 15.28 2.03 9.22
C ILE A 164 15.61 0.72 8.53
N ASN A 165 16.73 0.70 7.81
CA ASN A 165 17.31 -0.52 7.28
C ASN A 165 18.21 -1.12 8.37
N LEU A 166 17.80 -2.25 8.93
CA LEU A 166 18.51 -2.94 10.02
C LEU A 166 19.68 -3.78 9.52
N ASP A 167 19.86 -3.86 8.22
CA ASP A 167 20.93 -4.65 7.58
C ASP A 167 20.91 -6.14 7.99
N VAL A 168 19.73 -6.67 8.28
CA VAL A 168 19.56 -8.10 8.55
C VAL A 168 19.25 -8.83 7.24
N GLY A 169 20.07 -9.81 6.92
CA GLY A 169 19.85 -10.65 5.74
C GLY A 169 18.56 -11.45 5.88
N ALA A 170 17.67 -11.30 4.93
CA ALA A 170 16.46 -12.12 4.87
C ALA A 170 16.70 -13.32 3.94
N GLU A 171 16.26 -14.51 4.35
CA GLU A 171 16.29 -15.71 3.51
C GLU A 171 15.18 -15.61 2.46
N THR A 172 15.36 -14.71 1.49
CA THR A 172 14.41 -14.50 0.39
C THR A 172 15.17 -14.54 -0.94
N HIS A 173 14.42 -14.69 -2.02
CA HIS A 173 15.01 -14.64 -3.36
C HIS A 173 15.78 -13.32 -3.53
N PRO A 174 17.01 -13.32 -4.09
CA PRO A 174 17.84 -12.12 -4.20
C PRO A 174 17.14 -10.90 -4.83
N MET A 175 16.19 -11.13 -5.73
CA MET A 175 15.44 -10.03 -6.37
C MET A 175 14.32 -9.45 -5.50
N VAL A 176 14.04 -10.05 -4.34
CA VAL A 176 12.96 -9.63 -3.43
C VAL A 176 13.52 -9.08 -2.11
N LEU A 177 14.85 -9.08 -1.97
CA LEU A 177 15.53 -8.55 -0.77
C LEU A 177 15.27 -7.04 -0.66
N THR A 178 14.63 -6.63 0.43
CA THR A 178 14.36 -5.21 0.73
C THR A 178 15.20 -4.67 1.90
N SER A 179 16.03 -5.53 2.49
CA SER A 179 16.96 -5.13 3.56
C SER A 179 18.32 -5.78 3.33
N GLY A 180 19.38 -5.06 3.69
CA GLY A 180 20.77 -5.46 3.48
C GLY A 180 21.63 -4.23 3.20
N TYR A 181 22.93 -4.38 3.31
CA TYR A 181 23.88 -3.26 3.23
C TYR A 181 23.74 -2.45 1.93
N ASP A 182 23.51 -3.13 0.80
CA ASP A 182 23.39 -2.50 -0.51
C ASP A 182 21.94 -2.29 -0.98
N GLN A 183 20.97 -2.35 -0.08
CA GLN A 183 19.56 -2.20 -0.46
C GLN A 183 19.14 -0.73 -0.42
N GLN A 184 18.21 -0.40 -1.32
CA GLN A 184 17.77 0.99 -1.57
C GLN A 184 16.74 1.52 -0.56
N PHE A 185 16.24 0.68 0.35
CA PHE A 185 15.10 1.02 1.22
C PHE A 185 15.54 1.33 2.63
N GLY A 186 15.16 2.52 3.09
CA GLY A 186 15.32 2.92 4.49
C GLY A 186 16.70 3.50 4.81
N ILE A 187 16.74 4.25 5.91
CA ILE A 187 17.96 4.84 6.46
C ILE A 187 18.78 3.73 7.11
N SER A 188 20.04 3.57 6.70
CA SER A 188 20.94 2.60 7.34
C SER A 188 21.02 2.84 8.85
N ILE A 189 21.06 1.76 9.62
CA ILE A 189 21.11 1.83 11.09
C ILE A 189 22.25 2.74 11.59
N GLY A 190 23.35 2.81 10.86
CA GLY A 190 24.49 3.68 11.21
C GLY A 190 24.18 5.17 11.13
N PHE A 191 23.14 5.58 10.40
CA PHE A 191 22.73 6.98 10.28
C PHE A 191 21.38 7.26 10.97
N ALA A 192 20.78 6.23 11.57
CA ALA A 192 19.43 6.34 12.15
C ALA A 192 19.37 7.37 13.30
N GLU A 193 20.39 7.38 14.18
CA GLU A 193 20.45 8.32 15.30
C GLU A 193 20.56 9.78 14.81
N GLU A 194 21.40 10.04 13.82
CA GLU A 194 21.58 11.38 13.24
C GLU A 194 20.26 11.86 12.61
N ALA A 195 19.60 11.00 11.82
CA ALA A 195 18.33 11.33 11.17
C ALA A 195 17.23 11.58 12.22
N LEU A 196 17.17 10.74 13.25
CA LEU A 196 16.20 10.90 14.34
C LEU A 196 16.41 12.23 15.08
N GLN A 197 17.67 12.59 15.37
CA GLN A 197 18.01 13.84 16.01
C GLN A 197 17.61 15.04 15.15
N GLN A 198 17.81 14.93 13.83
CA GLN A 198 17.40 15.99 12.88
C GLN A 198 15.88 16.19 12.94
N ILE A 199 15.09 15.12 12.85
CA ILE A 199 13.61 15.20 12.91
C ILE A 199 13.18 15.74 14.30
N TYR A 200 13.80 15.28 15.38
CA TYR A 200 13.46 15.68 16.75
C TYR A 200 13.67 17.19 16.97
N ASN A 201 14.73 17.74 16.38
CA ASN A 201 15.05 19.18 16.49
C ASN A 201 14.19 20.04 15.56
N SER A 202 13.45 19.44 14.63
CA SER A 202 12.62 20.17 13.67
C SER A 202 11.39 20.75 14.36
N PRO A 203 11.08 22.04 14.14
CA PRO A 203 9.83 22.62 14.66
C PRO A 203 8.61 22.14 13.88
N SER A 204 8.81 21.68 12.65
CA SER A 204 7.73 21.38 11.69
C SER A 204 7.50 19.88 11.44
N LEU A 205 8.34 19.00 12.03
CA LEU A 205 8.16 17.56 11.92
C LEU A 205 7.93 16.95 13.31
N THR A 206 7.31 15.78 13.35
CA THR A 206 7.19 15.01 14.61
C THR A 206 7.29 13.53 14.29
N VAL A 207 8.14 12.82 15.02
CA VAL A 207 8.28 11.37 14.87
C VAL A 207 7.02 10.70 15.41
N PHE A 208 6.38 9.90 14.58
CA PHE A 208 5.31 9.02 15.01
C PHE A 208 5.95 7.67 15.38
N TRP A 209 5.89 7.33 16.66
CA TRP A 209 6.35 6.05 17.16
C TRP A 209 5.20 5.05 17.12
N SER A 210 5.40 3.99 16.34
CA SER A 210 4.53 2.81 16.41
C SER A 210 5.38 1.66 16.95
N PRO A 211 4.88 0.92 17.91
CA PRO A 211 5.60 -0.28 18.38
C PRO A 211 5.63 -1.40 17.35
N CYS A 212 5.00 -1.19 16.20
CA CYS A 212 5.02 -2.17 15.11
C CYS A 212 6.27 -2.00 14.25
N THR A 213 7.06 -3.03 14.16
CA THR A 213 8.03 -3.18 13.09
C THR A 213 7.27 -3.22 11.75
N TYR A 214 7.50 -2.22 10.92
CA TYR A 214 6.92 -2.20 9.58
C TYR A 214 7.53 -3.35 8.77
N TRP A 215 6.75 -4.39 8.54
CA TRP A 215 7.13 -5.52 7.69
C TRP A 215 6.34 -5.41 6.41
N SER A 216 6.96 -5.03 5.32
CA SER A 216 6.34 -5.12 4.00
C SER A 216 6.97 -6.29 3.28
N ARG A 217 6.24 -7.39 3.15
CA ARG A 217 6.53 -8.37 2.14
C ARG A 217 5.79 -7.97 0.88
N UNK A 218 6.47 -7.75 0.01
CA UNK A 218 5.90 -7.50 -1.23
C UNK A 218 5.47 -8.79 -1.81
N UNK A 219 4.66 -9.09 -1.58
CA UNK A 219 4.31 -10.31 -2.17
C UNK A 219 3.93 -10.22 -3.47
#